data_4dab621bf376bca611bc8f557a65fc63
#
_entry.id   4dab621bf376bca611bc8f557a65fc63
#
_cell.length_a   1.000
_cell.length_b   1.000
_cell.length_c   1.000
_cell.angle_alpha   90.00
_cell.angle_beta   90.00
_cell.angle_gamma   90.00
#
_symmetry.space_group_name_H-M   'P 1'
#
loop_
_entity.id
_entity.type
_entity.pdbx_description
1 polymer ?
#
loop_
_entity_poly.entity_id
_entity_poly.type
_entity_poly.pdbx_seq_one_letter_code
_entity_poly.pdbx_strand_id
1 'polypeptide(L)'
;KRKRDAILKILRASARFYLNNLNSGHADAHIDYILSRKLSSSTVRKFGLGASLDFKSLPQYLLDQGFRREDILDSGAVVESDRHAGRLIDAQGGRLIFPIINALDDVVAFGGRVLEKMDFAKYKNTRETSVFNKSKNLYNINLLKKQKKATGLKNIIMVEGYMDTISLYQAGFTNVVASMGTALTKEQ
;
A
#
# COMPACT_ATOMS: atom_id res chain seq x y z
N LYS A 1 -1.18 -9.17 21.49
CA LYS A 1 -2.47 -9.23 20.79
C LYS A 1 -3.11 -7.84 20.62
N ARG A 2 -3.28 -7.09 21.75
CA ARG A 2 -3.90 -5.76 21.76
C ARG A 2 -3.16 -4.76 20.86
N LYS A 3 -1.80 -4.73 20.91
CA LYS A 3 -0.99 -3.84 20.09
C LYS A 3 -1.07 -4.19 18.62
N ARG A 4 -1.05 -5.47 18.26
CA ARG A 4 -1.21 -5.93 16.88
C ARG A 4 -2.56 -5.47 16.31
N ASP A 5 -3.63 -5.61 17.07
CA ASP A 5 -4.97 -5.18 16.66
C ASP A 5 -5.02 -3.67 16.44
N ALA A 6 -4.38 -2.88 17.30
CA ALA A 6 -4.29 -1.42 17.15
C ALA A 6 -3.53 -1.03 15.87
N ILE A 7 -2.40 -1.67 15.60
CA ILE A 7 -1.62 -1.43 14.38
C ILE A 7 -2.43 -1.76 13.12
N LEU A 8 -3.12 -2.89 13.09
CA LEU A 8 -3.96 -3.27 11.95
C LEU A 8 -5.13 -2.29 11.74
N LYS A 9 -5.74 -1.78 12.81
CA LYS A 9 -6.78 -0.74 12.74
C LYS A 9 -6.23 0.57 12.16
N ILE A 10 -5.02 0.96 12.55
CA ILE A 10 -4.35 2.16 12.04
C ILE A 10 -4.08 2.01 10.54
N LEU A 11 -3.56 0.88 10.10
CA LEU A 11 -3.28 0.63 8.69
C LEU A 11 -4.57 0.61 7.85
N ARG A 12 -5.62 0.02 8.37
CA ARG A 12 -6.93 0.03 7.71
C ARG A 12 -7.51 1.44 7.61
N ALA A 13 -7.43 2.23 8.68
CA ALA A 13 -7.86 3.63 8.68
C ALA A 13 -7.03 4.47 7.70
N SER A 14 -5.72 4.23 7.64
CA SER A 14 -4.83 4.90 6.70
C SER A 14 -5.17 4.58 5.24
N ALA A 15 -5.44 3.31 4.94
CA ALA A 15 -5.86 2.89 3.59
C ALA A 15 -7.14 3.59 3.16
N ARG A 16 -8.11 3.68 4.05
CA ARG A 16 -9.37 4.39 3.80
C ARG A 16 -9.15 5.90 3.59
N PHE A 17 -8.28 6.49 4.39
CA PHE A 17 -7.90 7.89 4.26
C PHE A 17 -7.29 8.18 2.89
N TYR A 18 -6.35 7.37 2.43
CA TYR A 18 -5.73 7.51 1.13
C TYR A 18 -6.74 7.30 -0.02
N LEU A 19 -7.64 6.34 0.13
CA LEU A 19 -8.69 6.08 -0.85
C LEU A 19 -9.61 7.30 -0.99
N ASN A 20 -10.04 7.88 0.13
CA ASN A 20 -10.88 9.08 0.14
C ASN A 20 -10.15 10.27 -0.49
N ASN A 21 -8.86 10.43 -0.26
CA ASN A 21 -8.04 11.47 -0.89
C ASN A 21 -8.06 11.37 -2.42
N LEU A 22 -7.93 10.15 -2.96
CA LEU A 22 -7.93 9.94 -4.40
C LEU A 22 -9.24 10.39 -5.04
N ASN A 23 -10.35 10.26 -4.32
CA ASN A 23 -11.69 10.60 -4.79
C ASN A 23 -12.17 12.00 -4.34
N SER A 24 -11.30 12.80 -3.71
CA SER A 24 -11.66 14.08 -3.08
C SER A 24 -11.77 15.27 -4.04
N GLY A 25 -11.26 15.14 -5.25
CA GLY A 25 -11.09 16.26 -6.18
C GLY A 25 -9.79 17.03 -5.99
N HIS A 26 -8.92 16.63 -5.05
CA HIS A 26 -7.63 17.26 -4.76
C HIS A 26 -6.42 16.43 -5.16
N ALA A 27 -6.63 15.32 -5.87
CA ALA A 27 -5.59 14.37 -6.26
C ALA A 27 -5.35 14.34 -7.77
N ASP A 28 -5.39 15.48 -8.45
CA ASP A 28 -5.29 15.57 -9.91
C ASP A 28 -4.01 14.92 -10.45
N ALA A 29 -2.87 15.19 -9.81
CA ALA A 29 -1.59 14.62 -10.23
C ALA A 29 -1.57 13.09 -10.11
N HIS A 30 -2.19 12.55 -9.06
CA HIS A 30 -2.32 11.10 -8.85
C HIS A 30 -3.22 10.48 -9.92
N ILE A 31 -4.34 11.12 -10.21
CA ILE A 31 -5.29 10.67 -11.24
C ILE A 31 -4.64 10.73 -12.63
N ASP A 32 -3.91 11.80 -12.94
CA ASP A 32 -3.18 11.93 -14.21
C ASP A 32 -2.17 10.79 -14.39
N TYR A 33 -1.46 10.43 -13.33
CA TYR A 33 -0.54 9.30 -13.34
C TYR A 33 -1.28 7.98 -13.63
N ILE A 34 -2.39 7.73 -12.95
CA ILE A 34 -3.24 6.54 -13.16
C ILE A 34 -3.70 6.46 -14.61
N LEU A 35 -4.17 7.57 -15.17
CA LEU A 35 -4.62 7.66 -16.58
C LEU A 35 -3.46 7.44 -17.55
N SER A 36 -2.28 7.96 -17.26
CA SER A 36 -1.07 7.75 -18.07
C SER A 36 -0.66 6.28 -18.15
N ARG A 37 -1.00 5.50 -17.13
CA ARG A 37 -0.78 4.05 -17.08
C ARG A 37 -1.96 3.24 -17.61
N LYS A 38 -2.99 3.91 -18.11
CA LYS A 38 -4.18 3.29 -18.73
C LYS A 38 -4.92 2.33 -17.78
N LEU A 39 -4.93 2.65 -16.49
CA LEU A 39 -5.67 1.88 -15.50
C LEU A 39 -7.13 2.31 -15.47
N SER A 40 -8.04 1.33 -15.51
CA SER A 40 -9.48 1.58 -15.41
C SER A 40 -9.89 1.89 -13.96
N SER A 41 -11.03 2.56 -13.80
CA SER A 41 -11.60 2.83 -12.47
C SER A 41 -11.88 1.54 -11.69
N SER A 42 -12.32 0.48 -12.36
CA SER A 42 -12.57 -0.81 -11.71
C SER A 42 -11.28 -1.45 -11.20
N THR A 43 -10.19 -1.36 -11.96
CA THR A 43 -8.87 -1.86 -11.54
C THR A 43 -8.34 -1.07 -10.35
N VAL A 44 -8.44 0.26 -10.39
CA VAL A 44 -8.04 1.14 -9.27
C VAL A 44 -8.78 0.77 -8.00
N ARG A 45 -10.09 0.56 -8.06
CA ARG A 45 -10.89 0.12 -6.91
C ARG A 45 -10.51 -1.28 -6.44
N LYS A 46 -10.28 -2.20 -7.37
CA LYS A 46 -9.93 -3.59 -7.05
C LYS A 46 -8.67 -3.69 -6.20
N PHE A 47 -7.66 -2.89 -6.54
CA PHE A 47 -6.40 -2.85 -5.81
C PHE A 47 -6.39 -1.85 -4.65
N GLY A 48 -7.45 -1.08 -4.47
CA GLY A 48 -7.59 -0.11 -3.38
C GLY A 48 -6.60 1.04 -3.46
N LEU A 49 -6.21 1.47 -4.67
CA LEU A 49 -5.24 2.55 -4.83
C LEU A 49 -5.71 3.83 -4.16
N GLY A 50 -4.78 4.57 -3.58
CA GLY A 50 -5.06 5.81 -2.89
C GLY A 50 -4.01 6.87 -3.15
N ALA A 51 -4.19 8.03 -2.51
CA ALA A 51 -3.30 9.18 -2.65
C ALA A 51 -2.91 9.74 -1.30
N SER A 52 -1.61 9.94 -1.10
CA SER A 52 -1.11 10.84 -0.06
C SER A 52 -0.94 12.21 -0.69
N LEU A 53 -1.58 13.24 -0.13
CA LEU A 53 -1.56 14.59 -0.68
C LEU A 53 -0.43 15.45 -0.09
N ASP A 54 0.00 15.12 1.13
CA ASP A 54 1.02 15.87 1.87
C ASP A 54 1.64 15.01 2.97
N PHE A 55 2.51 15.61 3.79
CA PHE A 55 3.20 14.91 4.87
C PHE A 55 2.49 15.01 6.23
N LYS A 56 1.57 15.94 6.41
CA LYS A 56 0.98 16.25 7.74
C LYS A 56 -0.42 15.72 7.96
N SER A 57 -1.19 15.49 6.91
CA SER A 57 -2.62 15.18 7.02
C SER A 57 -2.88 13.80 7.62
N LEU A 58 -2.15 12.77 7.22
CA LEU A 58 -2.35 11.43 7.76
C LEU A 58 -2.06 11.34 9.27
N PRO A 59 -0.93 11.83 9.78
CA PRO A 59 -0.69 11.81 11.22
C PRO A 59 -1.79 12.51 12.01
N GLN A 60 -2.23 13.68 11.56
CA GLN A 60 -3.29 14.43 12.23
C GLN A 60 -4.61 13.66 12.22
N TYR A 61 -4.98 13.08 11.08
CA TYR A 61 -6.17 12.24 10.96
C TYR A 61 -6.17 11.09 11.96
N LEU A 62 -5.05 10.38 12.06
CA LEU A 62 -4.93 9.22 12.95
C LEU A 62 -5.00 9.63 14.44
N LEU A 63 -4.39 10.75 14.81
CA LEU A 63 -4.49 11.29 16.16
C LEU A 63 -5.93 11.70 16.48
N ASP A 64 -6.62 12.35 15.54
CA ASP A 64 -8.02 12.77 15.69
C ASP A 64 -8.98 11.56 15.82
N GLN A 65 -8.61 10.41 15.25
CA GLN A 65 -9.34 9.15 15.42
C GLN A 65 -9.11 8.52 16.80
N GLY A 66 -8.24 9.07 17.62
CA GLY A 66 -7.95 8.59 18.97
C GLY A 66 -6.86 7.52 19.05
N PHE A 67 -6.13 7.28 17.97
CA PHE A 67 -5.01 6.34 18.02
C PHE A 67 -3.83 6.93 18.79
N ARG A 68 -3.13 6.08 19.52
CA ARG A 68 -1.97 6.50 20.32
C ARG A 68 -0.76 6.72 19.42
N ARG A 69 0.02 7.76 19.76
CA ARG A 69 1.25 8.12 19.04
C ARG A 69 2.18 6.93 18.83
N GLU A 70 2.41 6.15 19.87
CA GLU A 70 3.28 4.97 19.82
C GLU A 70 2.80 3.93 18.79
N ASP A 71 1.50 3.63 18.79
CA ASP A 71 0.91 2.67 17.86
C ASP A 71 0.97 3.18 16.42
N ILE A 72 0.76 4.48 16.23
CA ILE A 72 0.87 5.13 14.92
C ILE A 72 2.29 4.97 14.36
N LEU A 73 3.32 5.23 15.16
CA LEU A 73 4.72 5.04 14.77
C LEU A 73 5.03 3.57 14.48
N ASP A 74 4.55 2.66 15.32
CA ASP A 74 4.80 1.23 15.17
C ASP A 74 4.12 0.62 13.94
N SER A 75 3.09 1.28 13.42
CA SER A 75 2.44 0.87 12.16
C SER A 75 3.33 1.03 10.93
N GLY A 76 4.31 1.91 10.99
CA GLY A 76 5.18 2.25 9.86
C GLY A 76 4.56 3.18 8.83
N ALA A 77 3.27 3.47 8.91
CA ALA A 77 2.60 4.43 8.00
C ALA A 77 3.03 5.88 8.26
N VAL A 78 3.42 6.16 9.49
CA VAL A 78 3.88 7.47 9.96
C VAL A 78 5.26 7.29 10.58
N VAL A 79 6.13 8.28 10.37
CA VAL A 79 7.49 8.31 10.93
C VAL A 79 7.74 9.67 11.56
N GLU A 80 8.77 9.76 12.39
CA GLU A 80 9.26 11.06 12.87
C GLU A 80 10.06 11.75 11.78
N SER A 81 9.88 13.08 11.66
CA SER A 81 10.65 13.89 10.72
C SER A 81 12.13 13.97 11.13
N ASP A 82 13.04 13.75 10.18
CA ASP A 82 14.47 13.96 10.40
C ASP A 82 14.82 15.45 10.60
N ARG A 83 14.02 16.35 10.04
CA ARG A 83 14.24 17.80 10.09
C ARG A 83 13.69 18.46 11.35
N HIS A 84 12.63 17.89 11.92
CA HIS A 84 11.91 18.45 13.06
C HIS A 84 11.62 17.34 14.07
N ALA A 85 12.48 17.23 15.08
CA ALA A 85 12.34 16.23 16.14
C ALA A 85 10.95 16.24 16.75
N GLY A 86 10.36 15.06 16.91
CA GLY A 86 9.03 14.89 17.49
C GLY A 86 7.86 15.15 16.55
N ARG A 87 8.08 15.69 15.36
CA ARG A 87 7.01 15.88 14.38
C ARG A 87 6.73 14.58 13.64
N LEU A 88 5.47 14.19 13.62
CA LEU A 88 5.00 13.04 12.85
C LEU A 88 4.73 13.44 11.40
N ILE A 89 5.19 12.62 10.47
CA ILE A 89 4.94 12.81 9.04
C ILE A 89 4.48 11.50 8.41
N ASP A 90 3.69 11.63 7.33
CA ASP A 90 3.30 10.51 6.47
C ASP A 90 4.57 9.94 5.81
N ALA A 91 4.82 8.65 6.01
CA ALA A 91 5.98 7.99 5.41
C ALA A 91 5.93 7.99 3.88
N GLN A 92 4.75 8.15 3.29
CA GLN A 92 4.49 8.11 1.85
C GLN A 92 4.03 9.47 1.30
N GLY A 93 4.38 10.57 1.95
CA GLY A 93 3.89 11.90 1.60
C GLY A 93 3.96 12.22 0.11
N GLY A 94 2.84 12.64 -0.48
CA GLY A 94 2.71 13.03 -1.88
C GLY A 94 2.62 11.89 -2.89
N ARG A 95 2.74 10.64 -2.48
CA ARG A 95 2.84 9.48 -3.38
C ARG A 95 1.48 8.89 -3.76
N LEU A 96 1.45 8.19 -4.89
CA LEU A 96 0.37 7.24 -5.20
C LEU A 96 0.56 6.01 -4.31
N ILE A 97 -0.51 5.56 -3.68
CA ILE A 97 -0.46 4.53 -2.63
C ILE A 97 -1.01 3.19 -3.12
N PHE A 98 -0.25 2.14 -2.86
CA PHE A 98 -0.60 0.75 -3.13
C PHE A 98 -0.71 0.01 -1.80
N PRO A 99 -1.93 -0.24 -1.28
CA PRO A 99 -2.06 -1.03 -0.06
C PRO A 99 -1.53 -2.45 -0.26
N ILE A 100 -0.73 -2.91 0.68
CA ILE A 100 -0.24 -4.29 0.71
C ILE A 100 -1.15 -5.07 1.65
N ILE A 101 -1.85 -6.04 1.10
CA ILE A 101 -2.88 -6.81 1.80
C ILE A 101 -2.40 -8.26 1.89
N ASN A 102 -2.40 -8.82 3.10
CA ASN A 102 -1.92 -10.18 3.32
C ASN A 102 -2.98 -11.23 2.96
N ALA A 103 -2.63 -12.51 3.13
CA ALA A 103 -3.52 -13.62 2.82
C ALA A 103 -4.77 -13.71 3.73
N LEU A 104 -4.76 -12.98 4.85
CA LEU A 104 -5.91 -12.87 5.77
C LEU A 104 -6.78 -11.62 5.47
N ASP A 105 -6.50 -10.94 4.38
CA ASP A 105 -7.24 -9.74 3.94
C ASP A 105 -7.01 -8.50 4.83
N ASP A 106 -5.92 -8.48 5.59
CA ASP A 106 -5.51 -7.32 6.38
C ASP A 106 -4.55 -6.43 5.60
N VAL A 107 -4.74 -5.11 5.68
CA VAL A 107 -3.74 -4.14 5.20
C VAL A 107 -2.57 -4.16 6.18
N VAL A 108 -1.40 -4.54 5.72
CA VAL A 108 -0.20 -4.69 6.56
C VAL A 108 0.89 -3.68 6.27
N ALA A 109 0.83 -3.02 5.12
CA ALA A 109 1.84 -2.05 4.71
C ALA A 109 1.34 -1.24 3.50
N PHE A 110 2.16 -0.30 3.06
CA PHE A 110 1.91 0.50 1.85
C PHE A 110 3.14 0.54 0.96
N GLY A 111 2.92 0.41 -0.33
CA GLY A 111 3.86 0.86 -1.34
C GLY A 111 3.48 2.26 -1.78
N GLY A 112 4.46 3.08 -2.12
CA GLY A 112 4.22 4.43 -2.61
C GLY A 112 5.11 4.76 -3.80
N ARG A 113 4.51 5.32 -4.85
CA ARG A 113 5.24 5.74 -6.05
C ARG A 113 5.22 7.25 -6.17
N VAL A 114 6.40 7.83 -6.41
CA VAL A 114 6.50 9.25 -6.74
C VAL A 114 5.82 9.53 -8.08
N LEU A 115 5.19 10.69 -8.20
CA LEU A 115 4.45 11.08 -9.40
C LEU A 115 5.34 11.75 -10.44
N GLU A 116 6.44 12.37 -10.01
CA GLU A 116 7.38 13.07 -10.87
C GLU A 116 8.64 12.24 -11.09
N LYS A 117 9.37 12.56 -12.19
CA LYS A 117 10.70 11.97 -12.41
C LYS A 117 11.66 12.55 -11.39
N MET A 118 12.27 11.67 -10.59
CA MET A 118 13.23 12.03 -9.56
C MET A 118 14.47 11.14 -9.66
N ASP A 119 15.61 11.67 -9.19
CA ASP A 119 16.90 10.96 -9.22
C ASP A 119 17.04 9.88 -8.14
N PHE A 120 15.98 9.61 -7.38
CA PHE A 120 15.96 8.58 -6.35
C PHE A 120 14.90 7.49 -6.65
N ALA A 121 14.86 6.46 -5.82
CA ALA A 121 13.97 5.32 -6.01
C ALA A 121 12.51 5.73 -6.23
N LYS A 122 11.93 5.29 -7.35
CA LYS A 122 10.54 5.58 -7.74
C LYS A 122 9.52 5.03 -6.74
N TYR A 123 9.82 3.88 -6.14
CA TYR A 123 8.95 3.18 -5.21
C TYR A 123 9.56 3.11 -3.82
N LYS A 124 8.72 3.23 -2.81
CA LYS A 124 9.08 3.08 -1.41
C LYS A 124 8.04 2.22 -0.72
N ASN A 125 8.50 1.19 -0.01
CA ASN A 125 7.63 0.36 0.83
C ASN A 125 7.68 0.82 2.27
N THR A 126 6.61 0.56 3.03
CA THR A 126 6.65 0.62 4.48
C THR A 126 7.82 -0.25 4.97
N ARG A 127 8.54 0.22 6.00
CA ARG A 127 9.55 -0.58 6.70
C ARG A 127 8.94 -1.85 7.27
N GLU A 128 9.73 -2.84 7.58
CA GLU A 128 9.25 -4.01 8.30
C GLU A 128 8.74 -3.62 9.70
N THR A 129 7.63 -4.21 10.09
CA THR A 129 6.96 -3.98 11.38
C THR A 129 6.58 -5.31 12.01
N SER A 130 5.94 -5.27 13.19
CA SER A 130 5.43 -6.48 13.83
C SER A 130 4.33 -7.19 13.01
N VAL A 131 3.72 -6.51 12.03
CA VAL A 131 2.66 -7.08 11.17
C VAL A 131 3.09 -7.27 9.72
N PHE A 132 4.25 -6.74 9.32
CA PHE A 132 4.73 -6.79 7.94
C PHE A 132 6.17 -7.23 7.83
N ASN A 133 6.39 -8.30 7.09
CA ASN A 133 7.72 -8.80 6.70
C ASN A 133 7.70 -9.04 5.20
N LYS A 134 8.58 -8.35 4.46
CA LYS A 134 8.68 -8.45 2.98
C LYS A 134 8.96 -9.87 2.50
N SER A 135 9.73 -10.64 3.26
CA SER A 135 10.08 -12.01 2.90
C SER A 135 8.95 -13.01 3.09
N LYS A 136 7.85 -12.63 3.74
CA LYS A 136 6.70 -13.49 4.03
C LYS A 136 5.41 -13.02 3.33
N ASN A 137 5.49 -11.99 2.51
CA ASN A 137 4.34 -11.40 1.84
C ASN A 137 4.60 -11.26 0.34
N LEU A 138 3.53 -11.44 -0.44
CA LEU A 138 3.52 -11.17 -1.88
C LEU A 138 2.44 -10.14 -2.17
N TYR A 139 2.73 -9.19 -3.04
CA TYR A 139 1.72 -8.24 -3.50
C TYR A 139 0.66 -8.98 -4.30
N ASN A 140 -0.60 -8.71 -4.02
CA ASN A 140 -1.79 -9.33 -4.62
C ASN A 140 -2.07 -10.76 -4.16
N ILE A 141 -1.46 -11.25 -3.09
CA ILE A 141 -1.76 -12.57 -2.54
C ILE A 141 -3.23 -12.71 -2.10
N ASN A 142 -3.84 -11.62 -1.65
CA ASN A 142 -5.24 -11.60 -1.22
C ASN A 142 -6.20 -11.94 -2.36
N LEU A 143 -6.04 -11.36 -3.55
CA LEU A 143 -6.88 -11.66 -4.72
C LEU A 143 -6.56 -13.04 -5.30
N LEU A 144 -5.29 -13.42 -5.32
CA LEU A 144 -4.87 -14.75 -5.76
C LEU A 144 -5.51 -15.84 -4.92
N LYS A 145 -5.54 -15.68 -3.61
CA LYS A 145 -6.17 -16.63 -2.68
C LYS A 145 -7.67 -16.75 -2.93
N LYS A 146 -8.36 -15.64 -3.19
CA LYS A 146 -9.79 -15.63 -3.53
C LYS A 146 -10.04 -16.38 -4.85
N GLN A 147 -9.21 -16.15 -5.85
CA GLN A 147 -9.29 -16.85 -7.13
C GLN A 147 -9.07 -18.34 -6.96
N LYS A 148 -8.09 -18.75 -6.18
CA LYS A 148 -7.81 -20.15 -5.88
C LYS A 148 -9.03 -20.86 -5.27
N LYS A 149 -9.73 -20.20 -4.36
CA LYS A 149 -10.96 -20.74 -3.76
C LYS A 149 -12.11 -20.84 -4.75
N ALA A 150 -12.26 -19.84 -5.62
CA ALA A 150 -13.40 -19.75 -6.54
C ALA A 150 -13.27 -20.70 -7.75
N THR A 151 -12.10 -20.74 -8.37
CA THR A 151 -11.88 -21.43 -9.66
C THR A 151 -10.68 -22.36 -9.70
N GLY A 152 -9.89 -22.43 -8.61
CA GLY A 152 -8.62 -23.12 -8.58
C GLY A 152 -7.51 -22.35 -9.31
N LEU A 153 -6.30 -22.88 -9.21
CA LEU A 153 -5.12 -22.31 -9.89
C LEU A 153 -4.31 -23.45 -10.50
N LYS A 154 -3.91 -23.29 -11.75
CA LYS A 154 -2.99 -24.21 -12.43
C LYS A 154 -1.55 -23.71 -12.38
N ASN A 155 -1.36 -22.40 -12.44
CA ASN A 155 -0.05 -21.74 -12.42
C ASN A 155 -0.17 -20.35 -11.80
N ILE A 156 0.97 -19.76 -11.48
CA ILE A 156 1.09 -18.43 -10.90
C ILE A 156 2.15 -17.66 -11.68
N ILE A 157 1.83 -16.41 -12.02
CA ILE A 157 2.78 -15.51 -12.67
C ILE A 157 3.46 -14.69 -11.58
N MET A 158 4.78 -14.74 -11.53
CA MET A 158 5.57 -13.96 -10.58
C MET A 158 6.22 -12.78 -11.30
N VAL A 159 6.01 -11.57 -10.78
CA VAL A 159 6.63 -10.34 -11.27
C VAL A 159 7.32 -9.60 -10.11
N GLU A 160 8.01 -8.51 -10.40
CA GLU A 160 8.81 -7.80 -9.39
C GLU A 160 8.09 -6.59 -8.76
N GLY A 161 7.17 -5.96 -9.50
CA GLY A 161 6.62 -4.66 -9.10
C GLY A 161 5.09 -4.57 -9.05
N TYR A 162 4.63 -3.50 -8.40
CA TYR A 162 3.19 -3.20 -8.25
C TYR A 162 2.50 -2.98 -9.59
N MET A 163 3.07 -2.14 -10.44
CA MET A 163 2.46 -1.79 -11.72
C MET A 163 2.42 -2.96 -12.68
N ASP A 164 3.45 -3.81 -12.67
CA ASP A 164 3.47 -5.03 -13.47
C ASP A 164 2.31 -5.95 -13.08
N THR A 165 2.09 -6.12 -11.77
CA THR A 165 0.98 -6.91 -11.24
C THR A 165 -0.36 -6.36 -11.69
N ILE A 166 -0.58 -5.07 -11.50
CA ILE A 166 -1.86 -4.42 -11.80
C ILE A 166 -2.14 -4.44 -13.30
N SER A 167 -1.13 -4.17 -14.13
CA SER A 167 -1.27 -4.16 -15.59
C SER A 167 -1.60 -5.55 -16.14
N LEU A 168 -0.93 -6.58 -15.65
CA LEU A 168 -1.23 -7.97 -16.03
C LEU A 168 -2.63 -8.38 -15.57
N TYR A 169 -2.99 -8.05 -14.33
CA TYR A 169 -4.31 -8.34 -13.80
C TYR A 169 -5.41 -7.69 -14.65
N GLN A 170 -5.26 -6.42 -15.00
CA GLN A 170 -6.20 -5.71 -15.85
C GLN A 170 -6.30 -6.31 -17.25
N ALA A 171 -5.19 -6.84 -17.79
CA ALA A 171 -5.15 -7.50 -19.09
C ALA A 171 -5.77 -8.90 -19.08
N GLY A 172 -6.24 -9.39 -17.93
CA GLY A 172 -6.87 -10.69 -17.79
C GLY A 172 -5.98 -11.79 -17.19
N PHE A 173 -4.71 -11.50 -16.92
CA PHE A 173 -3.78 -12.44 -16.25
C PHE A 173 -3.91 -12.27 -14.74
N THR A 174 -4.99 -12.82 -14.18
CA THR A 174 -5.39 -12.56 -12.79
C THR A 174 -4.63 -13.40 -11.75
N ASN A 175 -3.88 -14.40 -12.20
CA ASN A 175 -3.06 -15.28 -11.36
C ASN A 175 -1.65 -14.73 -11.13
N VAL A 176 -1.53 -13.42 -10.89
CA VAL A 176 -0.26 -12.70 -10.79
C VAL A 176 -0.02 -12.18 -9.37
N VAL A 177 1.22 -12.32 -8.92
CA VAL A 177 1.72 -11.75 -7.66
C VAL A 177 3.10 -11.16 -7.85
N ALA A 178 3.52 -10.31 -6.94
CA ALA A 178 4.85 -9.70 -6.98
C ALA A 178 5.61 -9.90 -5.68
N SER A 179 6.91 -10.11 -5.82
CA SER A 179 7.87 -9.92 -4.73
C SER A 179 8.13 -8.42 -4.58
N MET A 180 8.28 -7.94 -3.35
CA MET A 180 8.38 -6.50 -3.09
C MET A 180 9.83 -6.07 -2.86
N GLY A 181 10.68 -6.27 -3.89
CA GLY A 181 12.09 -5.90 -3.85
C GLY A 181 12.98 -6.86 -3.06
N THR A 182 12.51 -8.08 -2.78
CA THR A 182 13.29 -9.13 -2.12
C THR A 182 13.36 -10.40 -2.98
N ALA A 183 14.36 -11.25 -2.74
CA ALA A 183 14.39 -12.58 -3.34
C ALA A 183 13.20 -13.41 -2.82
N LEU A 184 12.72 -14.31 -3.67
CA LEU A 184 11.64 -15.22 -3.32
C LEU A 184 12.07 -16.15 -2.18
N THR A 185 11.23 -16.30 -1.16
CA THR A 185 11.47 -17.16 0.00
C THR A 185 10.52 -18.35 0.03
N LYS A 186 10.82 -19.33 0.90
CA LYS A 186 9.93 -20.48 1.10
C LYS A 186 8.58 -20.10 1.70
N GLU A 187 8.54 -19.04 2.50
CA GLU A 187 7.31 -18.54 3.14
C GLU A 187 6.38 -17.84 2.14
N GLN A 188 6.89 -17.35 1.04
CA GLN A 188 6.11 -16.77 -0.04
C GLN A 188 5.55 -17.84 -0.97
#